data_8cc9f55507e830d13405e73e3a515469
#
_entry.id   8cc9f55507e830d13405e73e3a515469
#
_cell.length_a   1.000
_cell.length_b   1.000
_cell.length_c   1.000
_cell.angle_alpha   90.00
_cell.angle_beta   90.00
_cell.angle_gamma   90.00
#
_symmetry.space_group_name_H-M   'P 1'
#
loop_
_entity.id
_entity.type
_entity.pdbx_description
1 polymer ?
#
loop_
_entity_poly.entity_id
_entity_poly.type
_entity_poly.pdbx_seq_one_letter_code
_entity_poly.pdbx_strand_id
1 'polypeptide(L)'
;MKDSVINIYQIFTRLFANANETNKEFGSIRENGCSKFSNVTSLALSEIKKMGVTHVWYTGVIRHASCTSYAKNGLSADNPQVVKGQAGSPYAIKDYYDVDPDLATNVKSRMKEFEAMLDRTHKAGLKAIIDFVPNHVSREYHSDNLPSGCIDLGSHDQTDKAFSPNNNFYYVPGEELHLPENISFPYNEKAPAYREFPAKVTGNDEFSAYPSRNDWYETVKLNYGVDYQDCWRKHFDQVPDTWQRMLEILTFWAKKDIDGFRCDMAEMVPVEFWGWVIPQIKKIKPSIIFIAEIYNPDAYLTYLNTGHFDYLYDKVGLYDTVRMIVEGNGSARNISDYWKRTGGLEGKMLRFLENHDEQRIASRFFAGNAEKARAAMILLATLNPGPLMIYFGQEIGESGMYKEGFSGVDGRTTIFDYWALPKFNKWVNDGKFDGGGLSQDQKDLRDFYSRLLNFRLNSKTVQSGAFYDLMWKNERGNLNADKIFAYLRYTEKEKLLFVLNFDFEHTHSFRLHIGEHAFQTMGSPLEGTLYISELFEKDFVDNFSMDEVLRNGLPISILPNSALIFRLEWR
;
A
#
# COMPACT_ATOMS: atom_id res chain seq x y z
N MET A 1 21.82 -5.04 -11.66
CA MET A 1 21.70 -3.63 -11.26
C MET A 1 21.43 -3.65 -9.76
N LYS A 2 22.22 -2.95 -8.94
CA LYS A 2 21.94 -2.85 -7.49
C LYS A 2 20.58 -2.19 -7.33
N ASP A 3 19.72 -2.81 -6.54
CA ASP A 3 18.36 -2.37 -6.29
C ASP A 3 18.36 -0.90 -5.83
N SER A 4 17.83 -0.03 -6.66
CA SER A 4 17.61 1.37 -6.27
C SER A 4 16.48 1.38 -5.24
N VAL A 5 16.60 2.20 -4.22
CA VAL A 5 15.55 2.41 -3.22
C VAL A 5 14.21 2.69 -3.89
N ILE A 6 13.16 2.06 -3.39
CA ILE A 6 11.79 2.22 -3.87
C ILE A 6 11.01 3.08 -2.89
N ASN A 7 10.58 4.26 -3.36
CA ASN A 7 9.62 5.12 -2.69
C ASN A 7 8.34 5.14 -3.53
N ILE A 8 7.27 4.59 -3.01
CA ILE A 8 5.96 4.48 -3.69
C ILE A 8 5.06 5.61 -3.21
N TYR A 9 4.38 6.27 -4.15
CA TYR A 9 3.28 7.17 -3.88
C TYR A 9 2.00 6.50 -4.38
N GLN A 10 1.14 6.05 -3.45
CA GLN A 10 -0.13 5.44 -3.80
C GLN A 10 -1.16 6.51 -4.10
N ILE A 11 -1.77 6.46 -5.28
CA ILE A 11 -2.86 7.32 -5.73
C ILE A 11 -4.13 6.49 -5.84
N PHE A 12 -5.20 6.91 -5.15
CA PHE A 12 -6.53 6.40 -5.44
C PHE A 12 -7.07 7.18 -6.65
N THR A 13 -7.03 6.55 -7.83
CA THR A 13 -7.12 7.25 -9.11
C THR A 13 -8.40 8.06 -9.28
N ARG A 14 -9.56 7.54 -8.85
CA ARG A 14 -10.85 8.23 -8.98
C ARG A 14 -10.99 9.47 -8.10
N LEU A 15 -10.21 9.56 -7.00
CA LEU A 15 -10.27 10.67 -6.05
C LEU A 15 -9.18 11.72 -6.30
N PHE A 16 -8.08 11.34 -6.97
CA PHE A 16 -6.93 12.21 -7.19
C PHE A 16 -7.29 13.43 -8.04
N ALA A 17 -7.19 14.63 -7.45
CA ALA A 17 -7.54 15.90 -8.11
C ALA A 17 -9.00 15.98 -8.61
N ASN A 18 -9.96 15.29 -7.97
CA ASN A 18 -11.38 15.57 -8.16
C ASN A 18 -11.71 16.91 -7.52
N ALA A 19 -11.96 17.92 -8.34
CA ALA A 19 -12.22 19.29 -7.89
C ALA A 19 -13.67 19.53 -7.42
N ASN A 20 -14.57 18.55 -7.58
CA ASN A 20 -15.97 18.71 -7.20
C ASN A 20 -16.19 18.34 -5.72
N GLU A 21 -16.17 19.34 -4.85
CA GLU A 21 -16.32 19.19 -3.39
C GLU A 21 -17.80 19.13 -2.90
N THR A 22 -18.74 18.78 -3.77
CA THR A 22 -20.15 18.60 -3.39
C THR A 22 -20.28 17.53 -2.29
N ASN A 23 -19.53 16.43 -2.43
CA ASN A 23 -19.41 15.36 -1.42
C ASN A 23 -20.76 14.94 -0.82
N LYS A 24 -21.75 14.74 -1.70
CA LYS A 24 -23.06 14.25 -1.30
C LYS A 24 -22.92 12.77 -0.92
N GLU A 25 -23.44 12.41 0.23
CA GLU A 25 -23.51 11.00 0.66
C GLU A 25 -24.28 10.17 -0.37
N PHE A 26 -23.69 9.07 -0.85
CA PHE A 26 -24.18 8.24 -1.96
C PHE A 26 -24.46 9.02 -3.26
N GLY A 27 -23.75 10.13 -3.49
CA GLY A 27 -23.89 10.94 -4.69
C GLY A 27 -23.37 10.22 -5.94
N SER A 28 -24.09 10.42 -7.04
CA SER A 28 -23.67 9.91 -8.37
C SER A 28 -22.41 10.60 -8.88
N ILE A 29 -21.77 10.03 -9.88
CA ILE A 29 -20.62 10.67 -10.58
C ILE A 29 -20.95 12.10 -11.10
N ARG A 30 -22.23 12.38 -11.44
CA ARG A 30 -22.65 13.71 -11.88
C ARG A 30 -22.70 14.72 -10.73
N GLU A 31 -23.06 14.25 -9.53
CA GLU A 31 -23.17 15.11 -8.35
C GLU A 31 -21.81 15.36 -7.71
N ASN A 32 -20.99 14.31 -7.54
CA ASN A 32 -19.73 14.39 -6.80
C ASN A 32 -18.48 14.50 -7.67
N GLY A 33 -18.61 14.29 -8.99
CA GLY A 33 -17.46 14.26 -9.87
C GLY A 33 -16.62 12.98 -9.73
N CYS A 34 -15.60 12.89 -10.56
CA CYS A 34 -14.61 11.81 -10.56
C CYS A 34 -13.35 12.31 -11.26
N SER A 35 -12.19 12.05 -10.69
CA SER A 35 -10.93 12.32 -11.36
C SER A 35 -10.79 11.52 -12.65
N LYS A 36 -9.98 12.03 -13.57
CA LYS A 36 -9.74 11.42 -14.89
C LYS A 36 -8.26 11.09 -15.06
N PHE A 37 -7.92 10.14 -15.93
CA PHE A 37 -6.52 9.90 -16.31
C PHE A 37 -5.79 11.16 -16.76
N SER A 38 -6.51 12.10 -17.36
CA SER A 38 -5.98 13.41 -17.76
C SER A 38 -5.64 14.33 -16.58
N ASN A 39 -6.23 14.13 -15.40
CA ASN A 39 -5.92 14.91 -14.20
C ASN A 39 -4.55 14.53 -13.59
N VAL A 40 -4.03 13.33 -13.90
CA VAL A 40 -2.65 12.95 -13.60
C VAL A 40 -1.74 13.63 -14.63
N THR A 41 -1.52 14.92 -14.44
CA THR A 41 -0.77 15.77 -15.38
C THR A 41 0.75 15.57 -15.25
N SER A 42 1.50 15.98 -16.29
CA SER A 42 2.97 16.00 -16.20
C SER A 42 3.47 16.91 -15.07
N LEU A 43 2.73 17.98 -14.76
CA LEU A 43 3.06 18.88 -13.65
C LEU A 43 2.88 18.19 -12.30
N ALA A 44 1.73 17.52 -12.08
CA ALA A 44 1.49 16.73 -10.87
C ALA A 44 2.59 15.68 -10.66
N LEU A 45 2.92 14.93 -11.70
CA LEU A 45 3.97 13.90 -11.67
C LEU A 45 5.36 14.48 -11.39
N SER A 46 5.66 15.66 -11.92
CA SER A 46 6.91 16.37 -11.63
C SER A 46 7.01 16.76 -10.15
N GLU A 47 5.94 17.28 -9.56
CA GLU A 47 5.91 17.66 -8.13
C GLU A 47 5.98 16.43 -7.22
N ILE A 48 5.34 15.32 -7.60
CA ILE A 48 5.47 14.02 -6.91
C ILE A 48 6.92 13.52 -7.02
N LYS A 49 7.55 13.60 -8.19
CA LYS A 49 8.95 13.22 -8.39
C LYS A 49 9.90 14.04 -7.54
N LYS A 50 9.71 15.36 -7.45
CA LYS A 50 10.53 16.26 -6.62
C LYS A 50 10.48 15.90 -5.14
N MET A 51 9.37 15.35 -4.66
CA MET A 51 9.23 14.87 -3.29
C MET A 51 10.14 13.66 -3.00
N GLY A 52 10.74 13.03 -4.01
CA GLY A 52 11.63 11.86 -3.84
C GLY A 52 10.93 10.52 -4.14
N VAL A 53 9.78 10.55 -4.80
CA VAL A 53 9.07 9.36 -5.25
C VAL A 53 9.78 8.72 -6.45
N THR A 54 9.73 7.40 -6.53
CA THR A 54 10.29 6.59 -7.64
C THR A 54 9.22 5.84 -8.40
N HIS A 55 8.13 5.45 -7.72
CA HIS A 55 7.04 4.67 -8.27
C HIS A 55 5.70 5.31 -7.88
N VAL A 56 4.74 5.29 -8.79
CA VAL A 56 3.34 5.62 -8.50
C VAL A 56 2.52 4.34 -8.58
N TRP A 57 1.78 4.05 -7.53
CA TRP A 57 0.80 2.99 -7.55
C TRP A 57 -0.59 3.59 -7.79
N TYR A 58 -1.16 3.28 -8.94
CA TYR A 58 -2.49 3.71 -9.37
C TYR A 58 -3.53 2.68 -8.93
N THR A 59 -4.22 2.93 -7.82
CA THR A 59 -5.29 2.08 -7.32
C THR A 59 -6.58 2.32 -8.09
N GLY A 60 -7.28 1.22 -8.44
CA GLY A 60 -8.62 1.25 -9.02
C GLY A 60 -8.66 1.59 -10.51
N VAL A 61 -7.63 1.23 -11.29
CA VAL A 61 -7.59 1.51 -12.74
C VAL A 61 -8.25 0.43 -13.59
N ILE A 62 -8.24 -0.84 -13.16
CA ILE A 62 -8.91 -1.93 -13.88
C ILE A 62 -10.42 -1.79 -13.68
N ARG A 63 -11.19 -2.08 -14.74
CA ARG A 63 -12.64 -1.97 -14.71
C ARG A 63 -13.25 -2.87 -13.64
N HIS A 64 -14.05 -2.28 -12.78
CA HIS A 64 -14.75 -2.92 -11.68
C HIS A 64 -16.25 -2.62 -11.74
N ALA A 65 -17.05 -3.37 -10.98
CA ALA A 65 -18.49 -3.19 -10.91
C ALA A 65 -18.84 -1.82 -10.32
N SER A 66 -19.82 -1.13 -10.91
CA SER A 66 -20.24 0.21 -10.50
C SER A 66 -21.72 0.45 -10.79
N CYS A 67 -22.37 1.34 -10.03
CA CYS A 67 -23.74 1.77 -10.31
C CYS A 67 -23.84 2.74 -11.50
N THR A 68 -22.72 3.21 -12.02
CA THR A 68 -22.68 4.12 -13.17
C THR A 68 -22.75 3.34 -14.48
N SER A 69 -23.78 3.59 -15.27
CA SER A 69 -24.03 2.87 -16.52
C SER A 69 -23.37 3.49 -17.73
N TYR A 70 -22.66 2.69 -18.49
CA TYR A 70 -22.06 3.02 -19.80
C TYR A 70 -22.64 2.17 -20.94
N ALA A 71 -23.86 1.65 -20.78
CA ALA A 71 -24.55 0.84 -21.79
C ALA A 71 -24.63 1.51 -23.16
N LYS A 72 -24.73 2.85 -23.22
CA LYS A 72 -24.67 3.63 -24.47
C LYS A 72 -23.33 3.52 -25.20
N ASN A 73 -22.28 3.11 -24.50
CA ASN A 73 -20.95 2.88 -25.04
C ASN A 73 -20.65 1.41 -25.32
N GLY A 74 -21.67 0.53 -25.18
CA GLY A 74 -21.54 -0.92 -25.37
C GLY A 74 -20.91 -1.65 -24.17
N LEU A 75 -20.89 -1.04 -22.99
CA LEU A 75 -20.40 -1.66 -21.77
C LEU A 75 -21.59 -2.15 -20.94
N SER A 76 -21.51 -3.38 -20.44
CA SER A 76 -22.55 -3.97 -19.59
C SER A 76 -22.71 -3.16 -18.30
N ALA A 77 -23.95 -3.00 -17.85
CA ALA A 77 -24.26 -2.40 -16.55
C ALA A 77 -24.21 -3.45 -15.44
N ASP A 78 -24.00 -3.02 -14.21
CA ASP A 78 -24.05 -3.87 -13.04
C ASP A 78 -25.34 -3.66 -12.25
N ASN A 79 -25.82 -4.73 -11.59
CA ASN A 79 -26.98 -4.61 -10.72
C ASN A 79 -26.56 -3.94 -9.39
N PRO A 80 -27.17 -2.81 -9.01
CA PRO A 80 -26.81 -2.09 -7.79
C PRO A 80 -26.89 -2.91 -6.50
N GLN A 81 -27.65 -4.01 -6.46
CA GLN A 81 -27.75 -4.86 -5.26
C GLN A 81 -26.45 -5.66 -4.99
N VAL A 82 -25.57 -5.79 -5.98
CA VAL A 82 -24.27 -6.47 -5.87
C VAL A 82 -23.10 -5.52 -6.13
N VAL A 83 -23.30 -4.24 -5.82
CA VAL A 83 -22.26 -3.20 -5.90
C VAL A 83 -22.19 -2.48 -4.55
N LYS A 84 -21.01 -2.32 -3.98
CA LYS A 84 -20.79 -1.52 -2.77
C LYS A 84 -20.55 -0.05 -3.14
N GLY A 85 -21.34 0.87 -2.55
CA GLY A 85 -21.28 2.29 -2.88
C GLY A 85 -21.75 2.61 -4.29
N GLN A 86 -21.65 3.88 -4.70
CA GLN A 86 -22.03 4.33 -6.04
C GLN A 86 -20.99 3.98 -7.10
N ALA A 87 -19.73 4.14 -6.75
CA ALA A 87 -18.61 3.92 -7.66
C ALA A 87 -18.10 2.47 -7.67
N GLY A 88 -18.58 1.65 -6.73
CA GLY A 88 -18.17 0.27 -6.57
C GLY A 88 -16.77 0.10 -5.97
N SER A 89 -16.52 -1.11 -5.47
CA SER A 89 -15.20 -1.51 -4.98
C SER A 89 -14.23 -1.66 -6.15
N PRO A 90 -13.03 -1.04 -6.10
CA PRO A 90 -12.00 -1.25 -7.11
C PRO A 90 -11.48 -2.69 -7.16
N TYR A 91 -11.85 -3.50 -6.17
CA TYR A 91 -11.47 -4.91 -6.06
C TYR A 91 -12.57 -5.87 -6.54
N ALA A 92 -13.78 -5.39 -6.85
CA ALA A 92 -14.81 -6.17 -7.51
C ALA A 92 -14.66 -6.09 -9.04
N ILE A 93 -13.64 -6.75 -9.59
CA ILE A 93 -13.26 -6.65 -11.01
C ILE A 93 -14.40 -7.12 -11.90
N LYS A 94 -14.79 -6.28 -12.86
CA LYS A 94 -15.82 -6.55 -13.88
C LYS A 94 -15.22 -7.06 -15.19
N ASP A 95 -14.07 -6.53 -15.58
CA ASP A 95 -13.38 -6.88 -16.81
C ASP A 95 -11.87 -6.66 -16.62
N TYR A 96 -11.11 -7.75 -16.66
CA TYR A 96 -9.65 -7.67 -16.51
C TYR A 96 -8.93 -7.07 -17.71
N TYR A 97 -9.54 -6.99 -18.86
CA TYR A 97 -8.91 -6.50 -20.09
C TYR A 97 -9.25 -5.06 -20.41
N ASP A 98 -9.90 -4.37 -19.45
CA ASP A 98 -10.33 -3.00 -19.64
C ASP A 98 -9.98 -2.11 -18.43
N VAL A 99 -9.97 -0.81 -18.66
CA VAL A 99 -9.84 0.20 -17.60
C VAL A 99 -11.20 0.76 -17.22
N ASP A 100 -11.30 1.26 -15.98
CA ASP A 100 -12.52 1.86 -15.46
C ASP A 100 -12.96 3.06 -16.34
N PRO A 101 -14.17 3.00 -16.93
CA PRO A 101 -14.69 4.06 -17.77
C PRO A 101 -14.91 5.38 -17.03
N ASP A 102 -15.10 5.36 -15.71
CA ASP A 102 -15.22 6.55 -14.88
C ASP A 102 -13.99 7.44 -14.96
N LEU A 103 -12.82 6.84 -15.16
CA LEU A 103 -11.53 7.53 -15.19
C LEU A 103 -11.20 8.16 -16.55
N ALA A 104 -12.00 7.90 -17.58
CA ALA A 104 -11.77 8.47 -18.89
C ALA A 104 -12.59 9.74 -19.12
N THR A 105 -12.01 10.70 -19.84
CA THR A 105 -12.72 11.86 -20.39
C THR A 105 -13.61 11.43 -21.54
N ASN A 106 -13.13 10.52 -22.39
CA ASN A 106 -13.89 9.88 -23.46
C ASN A 106 -13.86 8.36 -23.28
N VAL A 107 -15.01 7.79 -22.89
CA VAL A 107 -15.16 6.36 -22.59
C VAL A 107 -14.72 5.46 -23.76
N LYS A 108 -14.91 5.88 -25.01
CA LYS A 108 -14.49 5.09 -26.18
C LYS A 108 -12.97 5.01 -26.35
N SER A 109 -12.24 5.97 -25.80
CA SER A 109 -10.78 6.01 -25.86
C SER A 109 -10.10 5.76 -24.50
N ARG A 110 -10.82 5.23 -23.52
CA ARG A 110 -10.35 5.05 -22.13
C ARG A 110 -9.00 4.35 -22.01
N MET A 111 -8.79 3.26 -22.76
CA MET A 111 -7.50 2.56 -22.75
C MET A 111 -6.36 3.44 -23.28
N LYS A 112 -6.60 4.24 -24.33
CA LYS A 112 -5.61 5.18 -24.84
C LYS A 112 -5.31 6.31 -23.86
N GLU A 113 -6.33 6.78 -23.12
CA GLU A 113 -6.13 7.78 -22.07
C GLU A 113 -5.30 7.24 -20.90
N PHE A 114 -5.50 5.96 -20.53
CA PHE A 114 -4.68 5.27 -19.55
C PHE A 114 -3.24 5.10 -20.04
N GLU A 115 -3.04 4.62 -21.27
CA GLU A 115 -1.69 4.48 -21.87
C GLU A 115 -0.97 5.83 -21.95
N ALA A 116 -1.70 6.90 -22.25
CA ALA A 116 -1.15 8.26 -22.23
C ALA A 116 -0.77 8.74 -20.81
N MET A 117 -1.48 8.29 -19.78
CA MET A 117 -1.10 8.52 -18.37
C MET A 117 0.18 7.77 -18.02
N LEU A 118 0.33 6.51 -18.43
CA LEU A 118 1.57 5.75 -18.25
C LEU A 118 2.76 6.42 -18.92
N ASP A 119 2.59 6.88 -20.18
CA ASP A 119 3.63 7.58 -20.91
C ASP A 119 4.06 8.88 -20.18
N ARG A 120 3.12 9.66 -19.63
CA ARG A 120 3.45 10.83 -18.80
C ARG A 120 4.22 10.43 -17.53
N THR A 121 3.84 9.33 -16.89
CA THR A 121 4.51 8.81 -15.70
C THR A 121 5.96 8.46 -15.99
N HIS A 122 6.21 7.73 -17.08
CA HIS A 122 7.57 7.36 -17.51
C HIS A 122 8.39 8.58 -17.94
N LYS A 123 7.80 9.54 -18.66
CA LYS A 123 8.45 10.80 -19.02
C LYS A 123 8.86 11.65 -17.81
N ALA A 124 8.13 11.54 -16.71
CA ALA A 124 8.52 12.18 -15.44
C ALA A 124 9.65 11.41 -14.72
N GLY A 125 10.12 10.28 -15.26
CA GLY A 125 11.12 9.42 -14.63
C GLY A 125 10.58 8.62 -13.44
N LEU A 126 9.27 8.36 -13.44
CA LEU A 126 8.56 7.52 -12.46
C LEU A 126 8.19 6.19 -13.10
N LYS A 127 7.97 5.17 -12.26
CA LYS A 127 7.46 3.86 -12.66
C LYS A 127 6.00 3.70 -12.22
N ALA A 128 5.24 2.87 -12.94
CA ALA A 128 3.83 2.66 -12.70
C ALA A 128 3.53 1.27 -12.14
N ILE A 129 2.82 1.22 -11.01
CA ILE A 129 2.29 0.00 -10.39
C ILE A 129 0.77 0.06 -10.47
N ILE A 130 0.12 -1.06 -10.74
CA ILE A 130 -1.34 -1.22 -10.66
C ILE A 130 -1.71 -2.39 -9.76
N ASP A 131 -2.98 -2.44 -9.30
CA ASP A 131 -3.51 -3.60 -8.62
C ASP A 131 -3.72 -4.77 -9.59
N PHE A 132 -3.46 -5.97 -9.10
CA PHE A 132 -3.94 -7.22 -9.66
C PHE A 132 -4.74 -7.95 -8.58
N VAL A 133 -6.01 -8.23 -8.86
CA VAL A 133 -6.94 -8.86 -7.91
C VAL A 133 -7.12 -10.33 -8.30
N PRO A 134 -6.36 -11.27 -7.71
CA PRO A 134 -6.37 -12.67 -8.16
C PRO A 134 -7.40 -13.54 -7.46
N ASN A 135 -7.85 -13.17 -6.25
CA ASN A 135 -8.66 -14.05 -5.41
C ASN A 135 -10.14 -14.09 -5.82
N HIS A 136 -10.66 -12.99 -6.35
CA HIS A 136 -12.09 -12.83 -6.61
C HIS A 136 -12.35 -11.83 -7.73
N VAL A 137 -13.58 -11.83 -8.22
CA VAL A 137 -14.12 -10.87 -9.20
C VAL A 137 -15.52 -10.41 -8.77
N SER A 138 -16.12 -9.46 -9.47
CA SER A 138 -17.52 -9.08 -9.24
C SER A 138 -18.47 -10.23 -9.57
N ARG A 139 -19.68 -10.24 -8.97
CA ARG A 139 -20.68 -11.27 -9.28
C ARG A 139 -21.10 -11.28 -10.74
N GLU A 140 -21.19 -10.10 -11.35
CA GLU A 140 -21.51 -9.94 -12.76
C GLU A 140 -20.26 -9.79 -13.64
N TYR A 141 -19.17 -10.48 -13.28
CA TYR A 141 -17.95 -10.51 -14.10
C TYR A 141 -18.30 -10.87 -15.55
N HIS A 142 -17.86 -10.04 -16.46
CA HIS A 142 -17.96 -10.24 -17.90
C HIS A 142 -16.98 -9.31 -18.62
N SER A 143 -16.21 -9.85 -19.52
CA SER A 143 -15.25 -9.10 -20.32
C SER A 143 -15.92 -8.56 -21.59
N ASP A 144 -16.27 -7.26 -21.60
CA ASP A 144 -16.77 -6.58 -22.80
C ASP A 144 -15.65 -6.33 -23.84
N ASN A 145 -14.38 -6.39 -23.41
CA ASN A 145 -13.19 -6.15 -24.25
C ASN A 145 -12.24 -7.34 -24.29
N LEU A 146 -12.78 -8.56 -24.28
CA LEU A 146 -11.99 -9.78 -24.34
C LEU A 146 -11.11 -9.81 -25.60
N PRO A 147 -9.77 -9.96 -25.48
CA PRO A 147 -8.89 -10.06 -26.63
C PRO A 147 -9.19 -11.30 -27.48
N SER A 148 -9.02 -11.18 -28.79
CA SER A 148 -9.24 -12.32 -29.70
C SER A 148 -8.35 -13.50 -29.32
N GLY A 149 -8.96 -14.67 -29.18
CA GLY A 149 -8.30 -15.91 -28.81
C GLY A 149 -8.24 -16.18 -27.30
N CYS A 150 -8.62 -15.21 -26.45
CA CYS A 150 -8.82 -15.45 -25.03
C CYS A 150 -10.21 -16.05 -24.74
N ILE A 151 -10.34 -16.74 -23.61
CA ILE A 151 -11.58 -17.33 -23.12
C ILE A 151 -11.93 -16.58 -21.82
N ASP A 152 -13.18 -16.16 -21.69
CA ASP A 152 -13.66 -15.44 -20.51
C ASP A 152 -13.84 -16.39 -19.32
N LEU A 153 -13.58 -15.90 -18.10
CA LEU A 153 -13.73 -16.67 -16.88
C LEU A 153 -15.17 -17.18 -16.73
N GLY A 154 -15.31 -18.45 -16.35
CA GLY A 154 -16.59 -19.10 -16.11
C GLY A 154 -17.32 -19.60 -17.36
N SER A 155 -16.86 -19.27 -18.58
CA SER A 155 -17.56 -19.62 -19.81
C SER A 155 -17.63 -21.14 -20.09
N HIS A 156 -16.74 -21.92 -19.49
CA HIS A 156 -16.69 -23.40 -19.64
C HIS A 156 -16.98 -24.13 -18.32
N ASP A 157 -17.46 -23.43 -17.31
CA ASP A 157 -17.67 -24.01 -15.99
C ASP A 157 -18.83 -25.01 -15.96
N GLN A 158 -18.65 -26.10 -15.23
CA GLN A 158 -19.66 -27.08 -14.92
C GLN A 158 -20.41 -26.62 -13.65
N THR A 159 -21.52 -25.90 -13.85
CA THR A 159 -22.25 -25.22 -12.77
C THR A 159 -23.10 -26.17 -11.91
N ASP A 160 -23.25 -27.42 -12.33
CA ASP A 160 -23.87 -28.50 -11.58
C ASP A 160 -22.95 -29.15 -10.54
N LYS A 161 -21.69 -28.73 -10.45
CA LYS A 161 -20.68 -29.21 -9.50
C LYS A 161 -20.23 -28.10 -8.56
N ALA A 162 -20.14 -28.39 -7.27
CA ALA A 162 -19.62 -27.47 -6.28
C ALA A 162 -18.14 -27.13 -6.55
N PHE A 163 -17.36 -28.15 -6.94
CA PHE A 163 -15.96 -28.05 -7.33
C PHE A 163 -15.69 -28.87 -8.61
N SER A 164 -14.85 -28.33 -9.46
CA SER A 164 -14.17 -29.04 -10.55
C SER A 164 -12.80 -28.36 -10.77
N PRO A 165 -11.70 -29.09 -10.95
CA PRO A 165 -10.37 -28.48 -11.09
C PRO A 165 -10.24 -27.48 -12.25
N ASN A 166 -11.10 -27.61 -13.26
CA ASN A 166 -11.09 -26.74 -14.44
C ASN A 166 -12.19 -25.66 -14.43
N ASN A 167 -13.05 -25.62 -13.39
CA ASN A 167 -13.95 -24.49 -13.22
C ASN A 167 -13.18 -23.25 -12.76
N ASN A 168 -13.59 -22.08 -13.21
CA ASN A 168 -13.03 -20.81 -12.75
C ASN A 168 -13.67 -20.33 -11.45
N PHE A 169 -14.88 -20.81 -11.13
CA PHE A 169 -15.63 -20.45 -9.90
C PHE A 169 -16.02 -21.69 -9.11
N TYR A 170 -16.32 -21.47 -7.82
CA TYR A 170 -17.01 -22.44 -6.97
C TYR A 170 -18.51 -22.15 -7.00
N TYR A 171 -19.33 -23.22 -6.99
CA TYR A 171 -20.77 -23.13 -7.05
C TYR A 171 -21.44 -23.76 -5.83
N VAL A 172 -22.69 -23.38 -5.57
CA VAL A 172 -23.60 -24.06 -4.64
C VAL A 172 -24.71 -24.67 -5.49
N PRO A 173 -24.55 -25.92 -5.99
CA PRO A 173 -25.44 -26.51 -6.97
C PRO A 173 -26.87 -26.65 -6.44
N GLY A 174 -27.84 -26.25 -7.27
CA GLY A 174 -29.27 -26.38 -6.94
C GLY A 174 -29.84 -25.29 -6.04
N GLU A 175 -29.00 -24.33 -5.58
CA GLU A 175 -29.45 -23.22 -4.74
C GLU A 175 -29.34 -21.87 -5.47
N GLU A 176 -30.34 -20.99 -5.29
CA GLU A 176 -30.31 -19.60 -5.73
C GLU A 176 -29.63 -18.74 -4.66
N LEU A 177 -28.87 -17.72 -5.06
CA LEU A 177 -28.26 -16.78 -4.13
C LEU A 177 -29.32 -15.95 -3.40
N HIS A 178 -29.23 -15.89 -2.10
CA HIS A 178 -30.03 -15.04 -1.21
C HIS A 178 -29.17 -13.91 -0.66
N LEU A 179 -29.33 -12.70 -1.21
CA LEU A 179 -28.60 -11.53 -0.73
C LEU A 179 -28.98 -11.19 0.72
N PRO A 180 -28.03 -10.64 1.52
CA PRO A 180 -28.31 -10.26 2.89
C PRO A 180 -29.46 -9.24 3.00
N GLU A 181 -30.26 -9.34 4.05
CA GLU A 181 -31.25 -8.31 4.37
C GLU A 181 -30.54 -6.96 4.69
N ASN A 182 -31.23 -5.85 4.39
CA ASN A 182 -30.76 -4.49 4.70
C ASN A 182 -29.46 -4.06 4.00
N ILE A 183 -29.18 -4.57 2.80
CA ILE A 183 -28.16 -4.04 1.90
C ILE A 183 -28.67 -2.89 1.02
N SER A 184 -29.92 -2.46 1.22
CA SER A 184 -30.53 -1.38 0.43
C SER A 184 -29.86 -0.04 0.74
N PHE A 185 -29.19 0.49 -0.26
CA PHE A 185 -28.78 1.89 -0.30
C PHE A 185 -29.87 2.73 -0.98
N PRO A 186 -29.98 4.04 -0.75
CA PRO A 186 -31.02 4.89 -1.33
C PRO A 186 -31.15 4.80 -2.86
N TYR A 187 -30.06 4.48 -3.55
CA TYR A 187 -30.03 4.32 -5.01
C TYR A 187 -30.50 2.94 -5.51
N ASN A 188 -30.71 1.97 -4.61
CA ASN A 188 -31.12 0.59 -4.93
C ASN A 188 -32.64 0.38 -4.94
N GLU A 189 -33.44 1.32 -4.42
CA GLU A 189 -34.90 1.15 -4.23
C GLU A 189 -35.66 0.80 -5.52
N LYS A 190 -35.12 1.10 -6.69
CA LYS A 190 -35.73 0.84 -8.00
C LYS A 190 -35.01 -0.20 -8.85
N ALA A 191 -33.94 -0.79 -8.31
CA ALA A 191 -33.20 -1.80 -9.05
C ALA A 191 -34.01 -3.09 -9.17
N PRO A 192 -33.94 -3.79 -10.32
CA PRO A 192 -34.50 -5.14 -10.41
C PRO A 192 -33.78 -6.06 -9.42
N ALA A 193 -34.52 -7.02 -8.85
CA ALA A 193 -33.92 -8.00 -7.95
C ALA A 193 -32.80 -8.75 -8.67
N TYR A 194 -31.60 -8.80 -8.02
CA TYR A 194 -30.51 -9.60 -8.52
C TYR A 194 -30.82 -11.08 -8.33
N ARG A 195 -30.53 -11.88 -9.35
CA ARG A 195 -30.73 -13.33 -9.32
C ARG A 195 -29.49 -14.03 -9.85
N GLU A 196 -29.03 -15.03 -9.11
CA GLU A 196 -27.92 -15.89 -9.50
C GLU A 196 -28.25 -17.34 -9.15
N PHE A 197 -28.31 -18.19 -10.19
CA PHE A 197 -28.56 -19.62 -10.04
C PHE A 197 -27.65 -20.43 -10.99
N PRO A 198 -26.91 -21.42 -10.46
CA PRO A 198 -26.68 -21.65 -9.04
C PRO A 198 -25.86 -20.52 -8.43
N ALA A 199 -25.97 -20.32 -7.11
CA ALA A 199 -25.17 -19.36 -6.37
C ALA A 199 -23.68 -19.67 -6.49
N LYS A 200 -22.84 -18.63 -6.54
CA LYS A 200 -21.38 -18.75 -6.48
C LYS A 200 -20.88 -18.39 -5.08
N VAL A 201 -19.78 -19.00 -4.69
CA VAL A 201 -19.10 -18.75 -3.43
C VAL A 201 -18.53 -17.32 -3.38
N THR A 202 -18.65 -16.64 -2.24
CA THR A 202 -18.13 -15.28 -2.06
C THR A 202 -16.61 -15.22 -2.06
N GLY A 203 -16.04 -14.03 -2.35
CA GLY A 203 -14.60 -13.82 -2.37
C GLY A 203 -13.88 -14.11 -1.06
N ASN A 204 -14.58 -14.08 0.07
CA ASN A 204 -14.08 -14.39 1.41
C ASN A 204 -14.39 -15.81 1.90
N ASP A 205 -14.57 -16.74 0.97
CA ASP A 205 -14.71 -18.20 1.25
C ASP A 205 -16.02 -18.60 1.98
N GLU A 206 -17.12 -17.86 1.78
CA GLU A 206 -18.43 -18.29 2.27
C GLU A 206 -19.06 -19.26 1.25
N PHE A 207 -18.97 -20.56 1.54
CA PHE A 207 -19.48 -21.67 0.71
C PHE A 207 -20.98 -21.93 0.95
N SER A 208 -21.79 -20.87 0.90
CA SER A 208 -23.23 -20.89 1.13
C SER A 208 -23.95 -19.99 0.12
N ALA A 209 -25.21 -20.31 -0.19
CA ALA A 209 -26.08 -19.43 -0.95
C ALA A 209 -26.65 -18.26 -0.12
N TYR A 210 -26.32 -18.18 1.17
CA TYR A 210 -26.84 -17.21 2.14
C TYR A 210 -25.72 -16.39 2.80
N PRO A 211 -24.91 -15.62 2.05
CA PRO A 211 -23.88 -14.78 2.63
C PRO A 211 -24.48 -13.73 3.57
N SER A 212 -23.76 -13.38 4.63
CA SER A 212 -24.12 -12.29 5.52
C SER A 212 -23.71 -10.92 4.96
N ARG A 213 -24.19 -9.85 5.58
CA ARG A 213 -23.77 -8.48 5.23
C ARG A 213 -22.25 -8.25 5.41
N ASN A 214 -21.61 -8.99 6.30
CA ASN A 214 -20.18 -8.88 6.58
C ASN A 214 -19.32 -9.70 5.60
N ASP A 215 -19.95 -10.56 4.81
CA ASP A 215 -19.27 -11.28 3.74
C ASP A 215 -19.10 -10.38 2.51
N TRP A 216 -18.18 -10.76 1.63
CA TRP A 216 -17.96 -10.05 0.38
C TRP A 216 -19.00 -10.48 -0.65
N TYR A 217 -20.30 -10.25 -0.31
CA TYR A 217 -21.46 -10.73 -1.08
C TYR A 217 -21.49 -10.18 -2.51
N GLU A 218 -20.79 -9.08 -2.79
CA GLU A 218 -20.69 -8.47 -4.12
C GLU A 218 -19.63 -9.14 -5.02
N THR A 219 -18.85 -10.07 -4.47
CA THR A 219 -17.76 -10.76 -5.18
C THR A 219 -17.96 -12.26 -5.23
N VAL A 220 -17.28 -12.92 -6.17
CA VAL A 220 -17.21 -14.37 -6.30
C VAL A 220 -15.78 -14.85 -6.29
N LYS A 221 -15.53 -15.97 -5.58
CA LYS A 221 -14.21 -16.56 -5.46
C LYS A 221 -13.76 -17.24 -6.74
N LEU A 222 -12.49 -17.03 -7.10
CA LEU A 222 -11.83 -17.73 -8.19
C LEU A 222 -11.27 -19.08 -7.72
N ASN A 223 -11.45 -20.10 -8.54
CA ASN A 223 -11.02 -21.46 -8.27
C ASN A 223 -9.66 -21.73 -8.91
N TYR A 224 -8.65 -21.88 -8.07
CA TYR A 224 -7.28 -22.23 -8.47
C TYR A 224 -7.00 -23.74 -8.42
N GLY A 225 -8.00 -24.60 -8.42
CA GLY A 225 -7.84 -26.06 -8.35
C GLY A 225 -7.64 -26.58 -6.93
N VAL A 226 -8.14 -25.88 -5.92
CA VAL A 226 -8.14 -26.33 -4.52
C VAL A 226 -9.56 -26.67 -4.12
N ASP A 227 -9.83 -27.92 -3.71
CA ASP A 227 -11.12 -28.33 -3.17
C ASP A 227 -11.17 -28.04 -1.67
N TYR A 228 -11.76 -26.91 -1.30
CA TYR A 228 -11.91 -26.50 0.10
C TYR A 228 -12.85 -27.39 0.90
N GLN A 229 -13.78 -28.09 0.24
CA GLN A 229 -14.74 -28.98 0.88
C GLN A 229 -14.21 -30.42 1.05
N ASP A 230 -13.10 -30.76 0.38
CA ASP A 230 -12.37 -32.03 0.54
C ASP A 230 -10.98 -31.79 1.15
N CYS A 231 -10.95 -31.34 2.40
CA CYS A 231 -9.70 -31.14 3.18
C CYS A 231 -8.63 -30.31 2.45
N TRP A 232 -9.02 -29.30 1.69
CA TRP A 232 -8.10 -28.41 0.94
C TRP A 232 -7.24 -29.16 -0.07
N ARG A 233 -7.78 -30.25 -0.64
CA ARG A 233 -7.08 -31.04 -1.64
C ARG A 233 -6.71 -30.22 -2.85
N LYS A 234 -5.44 -30.28 -3.21
CA LYS A 234 -4.88 -29.60 -4.38
C LYS A 234 -4.93 -30.51 -5.59
N HIS A 235 -5.45 -30.00 -6.71
CA HIS A 235 -5.57 -30.68 -7.99
C HIS A 235 -4.65 -29.99 -9.02
N PHE A 236 -3.34 -30.16 -8.87
CA PHE A 236 -2.31 -29.47 -9.66
C PHE A 236 -1.54 -30.42 -10.59
N ASP A 237 -1.99 -31.67 -10.75
CA ASP A 237 -1.40 -32.63 -11.71
C ASP A 237 -1.44 -32.11 -13.15
N GLN A 238 -2.47 -31.33 -13.43
CA GLN A 238 -2.58 -30.49 -14.63
C GLN A 238 -2.76 -29.06 -14.17
N VAL A 239 -2.23 -28.11 -14.95
CA VAL A 239 -2.40 -26.68 -14.68
C VAL A 239 -3.88 -26.33 -14.75
N PRO A 240 -4.50 -25.86 -13.65
CA PRO A 240 -5.91 -25.46 -13.65
C PRO A 240 -6.21 -24.38 -14.69
N ASP A 241 -7.42 -24.36 -15.25
CA ASP A 241 -7.78 -23.37 -16.28
C ASP A 241 -7.61 -21.93 -15.78
N THR A 242 -8.00 -21.63 -14.55
CA THR A 242 -7.83 -20.29 -13.94
C THR A 242 -6.38 -19.80 -13.99
N TRP A 243 -5.39 -20.68 -13.82
CA TRP A 243 -3.98 -20.27 -13.91
C TRP A 243 -3.62 -19.77 -15.30
N GLN A 244 -4.14 -20.43 -16.35
CA GLN A 244 -3.94 -20.00 -17.74
C GLN A 244 -4.58 -18.64 -18.01
N ARG A 245 -5.83 -18.46 -17.54
CA ARG A 245 -6.55 -17.17 -17.68
C ARG A 245 -5.79 -16.05 -17.00
N MET A 246 -5.31 -16.28 -15.78
CA MET A 246 -4.55 -15.27 -15.02
C MET A 246 -3.19 -14.96 -15.66
N LEU A 247 -2.53 -15.94 -16.26
CA LEU A 247 -1.31 -15.71 -17.05
C LEU A 247 -1.61 -14.82 -18.28
N GLU A 248 -2.71 -15.06 -18.98
CA GLU A 248 -3.14 -14.24 -20.12
C GLU A 248 -3.39 -12.78 -19.68
N ILE A 249 -4.12 -12.58 -18.57
CA ILE A 249 -4.41 -11.27 -17.98
C ILE A 249 -3.12 -10.54 -17.59
N LEU A 250 -2.25 -11.18 -16.81
CA LEU A 250 -0.99 -10.57 -16.39
C LEU A 250 -0.09 -10.24 -17.59
N THR A 251 -0.09 -11.11 -18.63
CA THR A 251 0.64 -10.87 -19.87
C THR A 251 0.09 -9.66 -20.63
N PHE A 252 -1.24 -9.51 -20.68
CA PHE A 252 -1.88 -8.36 -21.31
C PHE A 252 -1.40 -7.04 -20.66
N TRP A 253 -1.44 -6.96 -19.33
CA TRP A 253 -1.01 -5.76 -18.60
C TRP A 253 0.51 -5.53 -18.65
N ALA A 254 1.32 -6.59 -18.56
CA ALA A 254 2.77 -6.46 -18.68
C ALA A 254 3.18 -5.87 -20.03
N LYS A 255 2.43 -6.18 -21.10
CA LYS A 255 2.63 -5.61 -22.44
C LYS A 255 2.15 -4.15 -22.56
N LYS A 256 1.37 -3.65 -21.61
CA LYS A 256 0.94 -2.24 -21.51
C LYS A 256 1.97 -1.35 -20.80
N ASP A 257 3.18 -1.84 -20.64
CA ASP A 257 4.32 -1.15 -20.01
C ASP A 257 4.16 -0.83 -18.52
N ILE A 258 3.38 -1.66 -17.81
CA ILE A 258 3.29 -1.61 -16.35
C ILE A 258 4.61 -2.07 -15.73
N ASP A 259 5.10 -1.38 -14.70
CA ASP A 259 6.37 -1.68 -14.02
C ASP A 259 6.21 -2.57 -12.79
N GLY A 260 5.00 -2.74 -12.30
CA GLY A 260 4.73 -3.60 -11.17
C GLY A 260 3.26 -3.88 -10.93
N PHE A 261 3.01 -4.94 -10.18
CA PHE A 261 1.70 -5.31 -9.66
C PHE A 261 1.70 -5.35 -8.15
N ARG A 262 0.71 -4.70 -7.53
CA ARG A 262 0.29 -5.02 -6.17
C ARG A 262 -0.78 -6.10 -6.26
N CYS A 263 -0.51 -7.25 -5.68
CA CYS A 263 -1.39 -8.41 -5.73
C CYS A 263 -2.27 -8.43 -4.48
N ASP A 264 -3.55 -8.16 -4.71
CA ASP A 264 -4.60 -8.13 -3.69
C ASP A 264 -4.81 -9.50 -3.07
N MET A 265 -4.94 -9.56 -1.74
CA MET A 265 -5.20 -10.79 -0.99
C MET A 265 -4.38 -12.00 -1.47
N ALA A 266 -3.10 -11.79 -1.76
CA ALA A 266 -2.24 -12.79 -2.41
C ALA A 266 -2.14 -14.11 -1.61
N GLU A 267 -2.30 -14.06 -0.27
CA GLU A 267 -2.26 -15.24 0.59
C GLU A 267 -3.49 -16.15 0.47
N MET A 268 -4.61 -15.63 -0.09
CA MET A 268 -5.81 -16.45 -0.38
C MET A 268 -5.70 -17.23 -1.69
N VAL A 269 -4.61 -17.08 -2.41
CA VAL A 269 -4.30 -17.77 -3.67
C VAL A 269 -3.12 -18.73 -3.45
N PRO A 270 -3.20 -19.99 -3.94
CA PRO A 270 -2.14 -20.96 -3.71
C PRO A 270 -0.75 -20.46 -4.13
N VAL A 271 0.24 -20.64 -3.27
CA VAL A 271 1.61 -20.19 -3.54
C VAL A 271 2.21 -20.86 -4.79
N GLU A 272 1.75 -22.05 -5.13
CA GLU A 272 2.16 -22.78 -6.32
C GLU A 272 1.78 -22.04 -7.61
N PHE A 273 0.61 -21.39 -7.64
CA PHE A 273 0.22 -20.51 -8.75
C PHE A 273 1.24 -19.38 -8.94
N TRP A 274 1.58 -18.70 -7.85
CA TRP A 274 2.55 -17.60 -7.90
C TRP A 274 3.91 -18.06 -8.39
N GLY A 275 4.40 -19.18 -7.87
CA GLY A 275 5.65 -19.81 -8.30
C GLY A 275 5.66 -20.21 -9.78
N TRP A 276 4.48 -20.52 -10.33
CA TRP A 276 4.32 -20.85 -11.73
C TRP A 276 4.19 -19.60 -12.62
N VAL A 277 3.43 -18.58 -12.21
CA VAL A 277 3.09 -17.43 -13.07
C VAL A 277 4.15 -16.34 -13.08
N ILE A 278 4.70 -15.96 -11.90
CA ILE A 278 5.64 -14.83 -11.79
C ILE A 278 6.89 -15.02 -12.67
N PRO A 279 7.56 -16.20 -12.69
CA PRO A 279 8.70 -16.40 -13.57
C PRO A 279 8.36 -16.27 -15.06
N GLN A 280 7.12 -16.59 -15.46
CA GLN A 280 6.70 -16.46 -16.87
C GLN A 280 6.52 -14.99 -17.24
N ILE A 281 5.89 -14.18 -16.37
CA ILE A 281 5.75 -12.74 -16.60
C ILE A 281 7.13 -12.06 -16.60
N LYS A 282 8.03 -12.44 -15.70
CA LYS A 282 9.41 -11.91 -15.67
C LYS A 282 10.25 -12.28 -16.91
N LYS A 283 9.89 -13.34 -17.65
CA LYS A 283 10.49 -13.59 -18.98
C LYS A 283 10.06 -12.54 -20.01
N ILE A 284 8.83 -12.02 -19.90
CA ILE A 284 8.29 -10.99 -20.81
C ILE A 284 8.88 -9.61 -20.44
N LYS A 285 8.86 -9.26 -19.15
CA LYS A 285 9.37 -7.99 -18.61
C LYS A 285 10.22 -8.26 -17.35
N PRO A 286 11.54 -8.47 -17.48
CA PRO A 286 12.41 -8.86 -16.35
C PRO A 286 12.45 -7.85 -15.20
N SER A 287 12.15 -6.57 -15.48
CA SER A 287 12.16 -5.50 -14.48
C SER A 287 10.85 -5.34 -13.70
N ILE A 288 9.80 -6.09 -14.05
CA ILE A 288 8.51 -5.97 -13.40
C ILE A 288 8.57 -6.49 -11.96
N ILE A 289 8.02 -5.73 -11.03
CA ILE A 289 7.98 -6.12 -9.62
C ILE A 289 6.60 -6.63 -9.21
N PHE A 290 6.59 -7.59 -8.27
CA PHE A 290 5.39 -8.13 -7.66
C PHE A 290 5.42 -7.86 -6.16
N ILE A 291 4.39 -7.17 -5.66
CA ILE A 291 4.19 -6.84 -4.25
C ILE A 291 2.97 -7.60 -3.76
N ALA A 292 3.14 -8.48 -2.76
CA ALA A 292 2.03 -9.25 -2.22
C ALA A 292 1.42 -8.58 -1.00
N GLU A 293 0.10 -8.53 -0.96
CA GLU A 293 -0.64 -8.32 0.27
C GLU A 293 -0.75 -9.65 1.02
N ILE A 294 -0.05 -9.73 2.16
CA ILE A 294 0.00 -10.91 3.03
C ILE A 294 -0.02 -10.44 4.48
N TYR A 295 -0.88 -11.05 5.29
CA TYR A 295 -1.07 -10.73 6.70
C TYR A 295 -0.54 -11.82 7.64
N ASN A 296 -0.22 -13.02 7.12
CA ASN A 296 0.34 -14.11 7.92
C ASN A 296 1.88 -14.11 7.88
N PRO A 297 2.59 -13.73 8.96
CA PRO A 297 4.06 -13.73 9.00
C PRO A 297 4.69 -15.10 8.75
N ASP A 298 4.02 -16.19 9.12
CA ASP A 298 4.53 -17.56 8.92
C ASP A 298 4.59 -17.93 7.43
N ALA A 299 3.82 -17.25 6.59
CA ALA A 299 3.81 -17.45 5.14
C ALA A 299 4.87 -16.63 4.38
N TYR A 300 5.49 -15.62 5.00
CA TYR A 300 6.36 -14.67 4.29
C TYR A 300 7.48 -15.35 3.50
N LEU A 301 8.24 -16.25 4.13
CA LEU A 301 9.33 -16.97 3.45
C LEU A 301 8.84 -17.82 2.28
N THR A 302 7.66 -18.42 2.42
CA THR A 302 7.06 -19.26 1.37
C THR A 302 6.71 -18.42 0.14
N TYR A 303 6.08 -17.27 0.35
CA TYR A 303 5.69 -16.38 -0.77
C TYR A 303 6.89 -15.68 -1.42
N LEU A 304 7.96 -15.38 -0.67
CA LEU A 304 9.20 -14.87 -1.23
C LEU A 304 9.96 -15.93 -2.04
N ASN A 305 10.15 -17.13 -1.49
CA ASN A 305 11.03 -18.14 -2.05
C ASN A 305 10.32 -19.03 -3.11
N THR A 306 9.12 -19.52 -2.78
CA THR A 306 8.32 -20.38 -3.67
C THR A 306 7.41 -19.54 -4.56
N GLY A 307 6.79 -18.50 -4.02
CA GLY A 307 5.91 -17.60 -4.77
C GLY A 307 6.64 -16.61 -5.67
N HIS A 308 7.94 -16.37 -5.45
CA HIS A 308 8.80 -15.45 -6.23
C HIS A 308 8.38 -13.97 -6.16
N PHE A 309 7.67 -13.55 -5.13
CA PHE A 309 7.39 -12.14 -4.91
C PHE A 309 8.66 -11.35 -4.63
N ASP A 310 8.70 -10.12 -5.11
CA ASP A 310 9.82 -9.20 -4.85
C ASP A 310 9.70 -8.58 -3.46
N TYR A 311 8.45 -8.21 -3.07
CA TYR A 311 8.14 -7.54 -1.81
C TYR A 311 6.82 -8.03 -1.23
N LEU A 312 6.69 -7.93 0.11
CA LEU A 312 5.49 -8.24 0.87
C LEU A 312 5.07 -7.03 1.72
N TYR A 313 3.80 -6.94 2.08
CA TYR A 313 3.32 -5.95 3.05
C TYR A 313 3.89 -6.19 4.44
N ASP A 314 4.36 -5.13 5.08
CA ASP A 314 4.77 -5.12 6.50
C ASP A 314 3.61 -4.61 7.37
N LYS A 315 2.44 -5.23 7.25
CA LYS A 315 1.24 -4.86 8.01
C LYS A 315 1.28 -5.49 9.41
N VAL A 316 1.29 -6.83 9.46
CA VAL A 316 1.36 -7.58 10.72
C VAL A 316 2.82 -7.67 11.16
N GLY A 317 3.25 -6.71 11.91
CA GLY A 317 4.64 -6.59 12.35
C GLY A 317 5.00 -5.15 12.63
N LEU A 318 5.66 -4.47 11.69
CA LEU A 318 6.12 -3.11 11.94
C LEU A 318 4.99 -2.09 11.91
N TYR A 319 4.05 -2.18 10.96
CA TYR A 319 2.92 -1.26 10.93
C TYR A 319 2.14 -1.30 12.26
N ASP A 320 1.70 -2.49 12.69
CA ASP A 320 0.92 -2.63 13.93
C ASP A 320 1.72 -2.17 15.15
N THR A 321 3.02 -2.52 15.21
CA THR A 321 3.91 -2.08 16.30
C THR A 321 4.02 -0.56 16.34
N VAL A 322 4.29 0.07 15.21
CA VAL A 322 4.49 1.53 15.11
C VAL A 322 3.17 2.26 15.33
N ARG A 323 2.07 1.75 14.81
CA ARG A 323 0.73 2.29 15.05
C ARG A 323 0.43 2.37 16.55
N MET A 324 0.61 1.27 17.28
CA MET A 324 0.42 1.24 18.74
C MET A 324 1.30 2.26 19.47
N ILE A 325 2.55 2.46 19.03
CA ILE A 325 3.45 3.46 19.60
C ILE A 325 2.92 4.89 19.35
N VAL A 326 2.50 5.20 18.13
CA VAL A 326 1.98 6.51 17.73
C VAL A 326 0.64 6.82 18.42
N GLU A 327 -0.19 5.81 18.67
CA GLU A 327 -1.43 5.93 19.46
C GLU A 327 -1.16 6.11 20.96
N GLY A 328 0.09 5.95 21.42
CA GLY A 328 0.48 6.04 22.83
C GLY A 328 0.23 4.75 23.64
N ASN A 329 -0.21 3.68 22.98
CA ASN A 329 -0.57 2.39 23.57
C ASN A 329 0.56 1.34 23.50
N GLY A 330 1.66 1.66 22.77
CA GLY A 330 2.80 0.76 22.54
C GLY A 330 4.09 1.27 23.18
N SER A 331 5.08 0.38 23.25
CA SER A 331 6.45 0.68 23.70
C SER A 331 7.42 0.63 22.54
N ALA A 332 8.36 1.58 22.49
CA ALA A 332 9.44 1.59 21.49
C ALA A 332 10.36 0.35 21.58
N ARG A 333 10.38 -0.38 22.72
CA ARG A 333 11.07 -1.68 22.87
C ARG A 333 10.58 -2.71 21.86
N ASN A 334 9.29 -2.67 21.48
CA ASN A 334 8.70 -3.62 20.56
C ASN A 334 9.32 -3.55 19.15
N ILE A 335 10.00 -2.45 18.81
CA ILE A 335 10.73 -2.32 17.54
C ILE A 335 11.92 -3.29 17.50
N SER A 336 12.67 -3.44 18.60
CA SER A 336 13.74 -4.43 18.69
C SER A 336 13.22 -5.87 18.58
N ASP A 337 12.06 -6.15 19.17
CA ASP A 337 11.44 -7.48 19.11
C ASP A 337 10.93 -7.80 17.69
N TYR A 338 10.35 -6.79 17.02
CA TYR A 338 10.00 -6.92 15.61
C TYR A 338 11.25 -7.24 14.76
N TRP A 339 12.32 -6.47 14.93
CA TRP A 339 13.57 -6.67 14.19
C TRP A 339 14.13 -8.09 14.35
N LYS A 340 14.15 -8.62 15.59
CA LYS A 340 14.62 -9.97 15.88
C LYS A 340 13.76 -11.05 15.18
N ARG A 341 12.45 -10.84 15.07
CA ARG A 341 11.53 -11.78 14.45
C ARG A 341 11.58 -11.80 12.92
N THR A 342 11.87 -10.65 12.32
CA THR A 342 11.89 -10.50 10.85
C THR A 342 13.27 -10.69 10.24
N GLY A 343 14.25 -11.15 11.01
CA GLY A 343 15.65 -11.25 10.59
C GLY A 343 15.86 -11.85 9.20
N GLY A 344 16.48 -11.07 8.31
CA GLY A 344 16.77 -11.44 6.91
C GLY A 344 15.68 -11.09 5.89
N LEU A 345 14.48 -10.65 6.33
CA LEU A 345 13.38 -10.25 5.42
C LEU A 345 13.27 -8.75 5.22
N GLU A 346 14.00 -7.96 5.98
CA GLU A 346 13.80 -6.51 6.14
C GLU A 346 13.85 -5.74 4.81
N GLY A 347 14.72 -6.17 3.90
CA GLY A 347 14.81 -5.59 2.55
C GLY A 347 13.67 -5.95 1.61
N LYS A 348 12.81 -6.90 2.00
CA LYS A 348 11.70 -7.43 1.22
C LYS A 348 10.33 -6.92 1.69
N MET A 349 10.28 -6.14 2.77
CA MET A 349 9.04 -5.69 3.38
C MET A 349 8.70 -4.26 2.93
N LEU A 350 7.50 -4.08 2.34
CA LEU A 350 6.92 -2.78 2.00
C LEU A 350 6.34 -2.14 3.26
N ARG A 351 6.84 -0.97 3.61
CA ARG A 351 6.44 -0.21 4.80
C ARG A 351 5.56 0.96 4.49
N PHE A 352 4.60 1.21 5.36
CA PHE A 352 3.65 2.32 5.25
C PHE A 352 3.01 2.61 6.62
N LEU A 353 2.36 3.77 6.77
CA LEU A 353 1.44 4.10 7.87
C LEU A 353 0.03 4.40 7.39
N GLU A 354 -0.15 4.69 6.12
CA GLU A 354 -1.46 4.84 5.49
C GLU A 354 -1.49 4.05 4.18
N ASN A 355 -2.66 3.54 3.86
CA ASN A 355 -3.05 3.06 2.55
C ASN A 355 -4.58 3.25 2.38
N HIS A 356 -5.15 2.66 1.34
CA HIS A 356 -6.58 2.78 1.06
C HIS A 356 -7.50 2.00 2.02
N ASP A 357 -6.96 1.05 2.80
CA ASP A 357 -7.70 0.23 3.78
C ASP A 357 -7.56 0.70 5.22
N GLU A 358 -6.51 1.47 5.53
CA GLU A 358 -6.20 1.89 6.88
C GLU A 358 -6.71 3.30 7.19
N GLN A 359 -6.93 3.58 8.48
CA GLN A 359 -7.28 4.92 8.92
C GLN A 359 -6.16 5.90 8.62
N ARG A 360 -6.52 7.12 8.25
CA ARG A 360 -5.58 8.23 8.10
C ARG A 360 -4.92 8.57 9.43
N ILE A 361 -3.63 8.89 9.42
CA ILE A 361 -2.88 9.28 10.62
C ILE A 361 -3.54 10.48 11.32
N ALA A 362 -4.00 11.46 10.54
CA ALA A 362 -4.63 12.67 11.06
C ALA A 362 -6.05 12.44 11.58
N SER A 363 -6.65 11.25 11.44
CA SER A 363 -7.95 10.93 11.98
C SER A 363 -7.90 10.69 13.49
N ARG A 364 -9.02 10.95 14.17
CA ARG A 364 -9.16 10.60 15.60
C ARG A 364 -9.14 9.09 15.88
N PHE A 365 -9.26 8.27 14.84
CA PHE A 365 -9.22 6.82 14.92
C PHE A 365 -7.80 6.26 14.80
N PHE A 366 -6.82 7.13 14.62
CA PHE A 366 -5.40 6.79 14.67
C PHE A 366 -4.70 7.82 15.60
N ALA A 367 -3.95 8.78 15.07
CA ALA A 367 -3.14 9.69 15.90
C ALA A 367 -3.84 11.04 16.21
N GLY A 368 -4.91 11.38 15.49
CA GLY A 368 -5.62 12.66 15.60
C GLY A 368 -4.87 13.87 15.04
N ASN A 369 -3.57 13.71 14.74
CA ASN A 369 -2.73 14.75 14.16
C ASN A 369 -1.60 14.08 13.36
N ALA A 370 -1.42 14.47 12.08
CA ALA A 370 -0.42 13.91 11.19
C ALA A 370 1.03 14.15 11.67
N GLU A 371 1.29 15.23 12.39
CA GLU A 371 2.59 15.56 12.96
C GLU A 371 3.12 14.48 13.92
N LYS A 372 2.23 13.79 14.62
CA LYS A 372 2.59 12.71 15.56
C LYS A 372 3.30 11.53 14.89
N ALA A 373 3.22 11.40 13.58
CA ALA A 373 3.89 10.31 12.86
C ALA A 373 5.32 10.65 12.40
N ARG A 374 5.87 11.83 12.67
CA ARG A 374 7.20 12.22 12.15
C ARG A 374 8.30 11.25 12.55
N ALA A 375 8.46 10.96 13.83
CA ALA A 375 9.47 10.00 14.32
C ALA A 375 9.23 8.59 13.73
N ALA A 376 7.97 8.18 13.65
CA ALA A 376 7.57 6.90 13.07
C ALA A 376 7.92 6.82 11.57
N MET A 377 7.66 7.86 10.79
CA MET A 377 8.01 7.88 9.37
C MET A 377 9.51 7.85 9.12
N ILE A 378 10.31 8.52 9.99
CA ILE A 378 11.76 8.42 9.93
C ILE A 378 12.21 6.98 10.20
N LEU A 379 11.64 6.31 11.20
CA LEU A 379 11.91 4.90 11.46
C LEU A 379 11.63 4.04 10.23
N LEU A 380 10.42 4.12 9.68
CA LEU A 380 10.01 3.32 8.52
C LEU A 380 10.91 3.56 7.29
N ALA A 381 11.34 4.81 7.11
CA ALA A 381 12.18 5.20 5.98
C ALA A 381 13.64 4.73 6.10
N THR A 382 14.15 4.55 7.33
CA THR A 382 15.59 4.41 7.55
C THR A 382 16.01 3.12 8.24
N LEU A 383 15.05 2.36 8.81
CA LEU A 383 15.34 1.13 9.53
C LEU A 383 16.03 0.08 8.63
N ASN A 384 15.62 -0.01 7.36
CA ASN A 384 16.22 -0.92 6.37
C ASN A 384 15.91 -0.50 4.92
N PRO A 385 16.47 -1.19 3.90
CA PRO A 385 16.36 -0.80 2.49
C PRO A 385 15.02 -1.15 1.82
N GLY A 386 14.09 -1.87 2.45
CA GLY A 386 12.80 -2.27 1.86
C GLY A 386 11.99 -1.10 1.30
N PRO A 387 11.02 -1.32 0.42
CA PRO A 387 10.18 -0.25 -0.11
C PRO A 387 9.45 0.55 0.97
N LEU A 388 9.24 1.83 0.72
CA LEU A 388 8.43 2.72 1.55
C LEU A 388 7.28 3.28 0.72
N MET A 389 6.07 3.31 1.27
CA MET A 389 4.90 3.86 0.62
C MET A 389 4.31 5.03 1.41
N ILE A 390 3.86 6.04 0.65
CA ILE A 390 3.08 7.19 1.12
C ILE A 390 1.74 7.14 0.39
N TYR A 391 0.64 7.23 1.11
CA TYR A 391 -0.69 7.36 0.53
C TYR A 391 -0.99 8.82 0.23
N PHE A 392 -1.57 9.13 -0.93
CA PHE A 392 -1.81 10.51 -1.37
C PHE A 392 -2.63 11.30 -0.33
N GLY A 393 -2.18 12.50 -0.01
CA GLY A 393 -2.74 13.31 1.07
C GLY A 393 -2.13 13.07 2.46
N GLN A 394 -1.41 11.98 2.68
CA GLN A 394 -0.70 11.73 3.94
C GLN A 394 0.29 12.86 4.25
N GLU A 395 1.00 13.31 3.24
CA GLU A 395 2.02 14.36 3.31
C GLU A 395 1.49 15.77 3.60
N ILE A 396 0.18 15.92 3.63
CA ILE A 396 -0.50 17.19 3.97
C ILE A 396 -1.53 17.03 5.09
N GLY A 397 -1.55 15.86 5.75
CA GLY A 397 -2.42 15.56 6.86
C GLY A 397 -3.90 15.43 6.49
N GLU A 398 -4.20 14.75 5.37
CA GLU A 398 -5.58 14.35 5.07
C GLU A 398 -6.13 13.47 6.19
N SER A 399 -7.37 13.70 6.62
CA SER A 399 -7.89 13.12 7.85
C SER A 399 -8.91 11.99 7.67
N GLY A 400 -9.55 11.87 6.50
CA GLY A 400 -10.62 10.90 6.29
C GLY A 400 -11.75 11.03 7.33
N MET A 401 -12.01 12.23 7.81
CA MET A 401 -12.97 12.48 8.89
C MET A 401 -14.31 13.02 8.39
N TYR A 402 -14.62 12.76 7.15
CA TYR A 402 -15.88 13.06 6.50
C TYR A 402 -16.82 11.84 6.60
N LYS A 403 -18.00 11.91 5.96
CA LYS A 403 -18.99 10.81 6.00
C LYS A 403 -18.65 9.63 5.08
N GLU A 404 -17.53 9.70 4.39
CA GLU A 404 -17.15 8.79 3.31
C GLU A 404 -16.51 7.47 3.76
N GLY A 405 -16.20 7.25 5.00
CA GLY A 405 -15.53 6.04 5.48
C GLY A 405 -16.21 4.72 5.03
N PHE A 406 -15.62 3.60 5.34
CA PHE A 406 -16.17 2.27 4.97
C PHE A 406 -17.48 1.95 5.70
N SER A 407 -17.68 2.57 6.86
CA SER A 407 -18.87 2.42 7.70
C SER A 407 -19.31 3.76 8.29
N GLY A 408 -19.34 4.81 7.46
CA GLY A 408 -19.55 6.18 7.91
C GLY A 408 -18.24 6.85 8.31
N VAL A 409 -18.25 7.66 9.38
CA VAL A 409 -17.06 8.38 9.84
C VAL A 409 -16.16 7.43 10.63
N ASP A 410 -15.23 6.77 9.98
CA ASP A 410 -14.32 5.79 10.59
C ASP A 410 -12.82 6.08 10.39
N GLY A 411 -12.49 7.28 9.86
CA GLY A 411 -11.11 7.72 9.66
C GLY A 411 -10.45 7.21 8.39
N ARG A 412 -11.20 6.53 7.53
CA ARG A 412 -10.75 6.07 6.21
C ARG A 412 -11.26 6.99 5.12
N THR A 413 -10.52 7.03 4.03
CA THR A 413 -11.01 7.62 2.77
C THR A 413 -11.76 6.56 1.99
N THR A 414 -12.97 6.87 1.52
CA THR A 414 -13.82 5.89 0.78
C THR A 414 -13.09 5.29 -0.41
N ILE A 415 -13.32 3.99 -0.62
CA ILE A 415 -12.96 3.27 -1.85
C ILE A 415 -14.20 2.86 -2.66
N PHE A 416 -15.40 3.24 -2.21
CA PHE A 416 -16.68 2.77 -2.74
C PHE A 416 -17.49 3.87 -3.43
N ASP A 417 -17.18 5.14 -3.16
CA ASP A 417 -18.00 6.26 -3.61
C ASP A 417 -17.20 7.30 -4.41
N TYR A 418 -17.92 8.17 -5.10
CA TYR A 418 -17.36 9.37 -5.71
C TYR A 418 -17.20 10.43 -4.64
N TRP A 419 -15.99 10.93 -4.48
CA TRP A 419 -15.65 11.87 -3.41
C TRP A 419 -14.52 12.80 -3.83
N ALA A 420 -14.41 13.94 -3.19
CA ALA A 420 -13.28 14.85 -3.31
C ALA A 420 -12.62 15.02 -1.93
N LEU A 421 -11.32 15.23 -1.91
CA LEU A 421 -10.55 15.48 -0.70
C LEU A 421 -10.22 16.98 -0.59
N PRO A 422 -10.95 17.76 0.23
CA PRO A 422 -10.80 19.21 0.26
C PRO A 422 -9.40 19.68 0.68
N LYS A 423 -8.73 18.94 1.59
CA LYS A 423 -7.34 19.26 1.96
C LYS A 423 -6.39 18.99 0.79
N PHE A 424 -6.57 17.88 0.09
CA PHE A 424 -5.75 17.54 -1.05
C PHE A 424 -5.95 18.52 -2.21
N ASN A 425 -7.17 18.98 -2.43
CA ASN A 425 -7.47 20.00 -3.44
C ASN A 425 -6.75 21.32 -3.20
N LYS A 426 -6.39 21.66 -1.96
CA LYS A 426 -5.54 22.82 -1.66
C LYS A 426 -4.12 22.68 -2.22
N TRP A 427 -3.60 21.44 -2.24
CA TRP A 427 -2.33 21.18 -2.94
C TRP A 427 -2.50 21.21 -4.46
N VAL A 428 -3.60 20.66 -4.97
CA VAL A 428 -3.93 20.68 -6.42
C VAL A 428 -4.05 22.10 -6.94
N ASN A 429 -4.65 23.03 -6.17
CA ASN A 429 -4.76 24.47 -6.45
C ASN A 429 -5.16 24.75 -7.91
N ASP A 430 -6.37 24.33 -8.30
CA ASP A 430 -6.91 24.50 -9.66
C ASP A 430 -5.99 23.93 -10.76
N GLY A 431 -5.35 22.81 -10.50
CA GLY A 431 -4.48 22.11 -11.45
C GLY A 431 -3.05 22.63 -11.55
N LYS A 432 -2.65 23.58 -10.69
CA LYS A 432 -1.28 24.11 -10.62
C LYS A 432 -0.34 23.17 -9.86
N PHE A 433 -0.85 22.34 -8.97
CA PHE A 433 -0.09 21.40 -8.13
C PHE A 433 1.08 22.04 -7.37
N ASP A 434 0.93 23.30 -6.98
CA ASP A 434 1.95 24.12 -6.32
C ASP A 434 1.72 24.26 -4.79
N GLY A 435 0.64 23.69 -4.29
CA GLY A 435 0.28 23.82 -2.87
C GLY A 435 -0.13 25.24 -2.46
N GLY A 436 -0.56 26.08 -3.42
CA GLY A 436 -0.92 27.49 -3.14
C GLY A 436 -2.05 27.65 -2.12
N GLY A 437 -2.95 26.66 -2.00
CA GLY A 437 -4.03 26.65 -1.02
C GLY A 437 -3.68 26.04 0.34
N LEU A 438 -2.47 25.47 0.52
CA LEU A 438 -2.04 24.84 1.77
C LEU A 438 -1.74 25.86 2.88
N SER A 439 -2.08 25.53 4.12
CA SER A 439 -1.60 26.25 5.30
C SER A 439 -0.09 26.08 5.50
N GLN A 440 0.53 26.89 6.38
CA GLN A 440 1.95 26.75 6.66
C GLN A 440 2.28 25.37 7.24
N ASP A 441 1.49 24.88 8.21
CA ASP A 441 1.70 23.55 8.80
C ASP A 441 1.63 22.42 7.75
N GLN A 442 0.70 22.53 6.79
CA GLN A 442 0.60 21.56 5.70
C GLN A 442 1.81 21.60 4.74
N LYS A 443 2.34 22.82 4.49
CA LYS A 443 3.58 22.99 3.71
C LYS A 443 4.78 22.41 4.45
N ASP A 444 4.89 22.66 5.74
CA ASP A 444 5.98 22.16 6.59
C ASP A 444 5.94 20.64 6.70
N LEU A 445 4.75 20.05 6.81
CA LEU A 445 4.58 18.60 6.79
C LEU A 445 4.98 18.00 5.43
N ARG A 446 4.54 18.60 4.33
CA ARG A 446 4.93 18.15 2.98
C ARG A 446 6.44 18.28 2.74
N ASP A 447 7.05 19.36 3.21
CA ASP A 447 8.50 19.55 3.13
C ASP A 447 9.25 18.49 3.94
N PHE A 448 8.76 18.15 5.13
CA PHE A 448 9.28 17.03 5.92
C PHE A 448 9.29 15.72 5.11
N TYR A 449 8.17 15.33 4.47
CA TYR A 449 8.11 14.14 3.63
C TYR A 449 9.08 14.24 2.45
N SER A 450 9.16 15.40 1.81
CA SER A 450 10.11 15.62 0.71
C SER A 450 11.56 15.45 1.15
N ARG A 451 11.95 16.06 2.26
CA ARG A 451 13.30 15.89 2.83
C ARG A 451 13.59 14.43 3.19
N LEU A 452 12.64 13.74 3.82
CA LEU A 452 12.78 12.35 4.24
C LEU A 452 12.98 11.40 3.04
N LEU A 453 12.12 11.50 2.02
CA LEU A 453 12.20 10.63 0.85
C LEU A 453 13.48 10.91 0.04
N ASN A 454 13.88 12.18 -0.09
CA ASN A 454 15.12 12.54 -0.76
C ASN A 454 16.37 12.14 0.06
N PHE A 455 16.34 12.26 1.39
CA PHE A 455 17.40 11.73 2.25
C PHE A 455 17.60 10.23 2.02
N ARG A 456 16.51 9.47 1.95
CA ARG A 456 16.53 8.04 1.67
C ARG A 456 17.12 7.72 0.28
N LEU A 457 16.81 8.52 -0.75
CA LEU A 457 17.36 8.36 -2.09
C LEU A 457 18.87 8.70 -2.17
N ASN A 458 19.36 9.60 -1.34
CA ASN A 458 20.71 10.12 -1.43
C ASN A 458 21.69 9.46 -0.44
N SER A 459 21.22 8.84 0.65
CA SER A 459 22.06 8.15 1.63
C SER A 459 22.32 6.70 1.23
N LYS A 460 23.56 6.39 0.85
CA LYS A 460 23.98 5.00 0.57
C LYS A 460 23.87 4.12 1.80
N THR A 461 24.08 4.68 2.97
CA THR A 461 23.98 3.97 4.25
C THR A 461 22.53 3.56 4.54
N VAL A 462 21.55 4.41 4.26
CA VAL A 462 20.13 4.04 4.36
C VAL A 462 19.75 3.01 3.31
N GLN A 463 20.29 3.13 2.09
CA GLN A 463 19.97 2.23 0.97
C GLN A 463 20.50 0.81 1.14
N SER A 464 21.68 0.63 1.72
CA SER A 464 22.36 -0.68 1.72
C SER A 464 23.24 -0.94 2.96
N GLY A 465 23.28 -0.01 3.92
CA GLY A 465 24.06 -0.17 5.14
C GLY A 465 23.50 -1.25 6.06
N ALA A 466 24.38 -1.82 6.88
CA ALA A 466 23.99 -2.72 7.96
C ALA A 466 23.27 -1.96 9.08
N PHE A 467 22.49 -2.69 9.85
CA PHE A 467 21.75 -2.19 11.01
C PHE A 467 22.40 -2.70 12.30
N TYR A 468 22.40 -1.87 13.33
CA TYR A 468 22.82 -2.26 14.67
C TYR A 468 21.89 -1.64 15.72
N ASP A 469 21.20 -2.48 16.47
CA ASP A 469 20.31 -2.07 17.55
C ASP A 469 21.14 -1.62 18.78
N LEU A 470 20.91 -0.40 19.27
CA LEU A 470 21.57 0.12 20.47
C LEU A 470 20.74 -0.10 21.74
N MET A 471 19.49 -0.55 21.63
CA MET A 471 18.60 -0.65 22.78
C MET A 471 19.03 -1.71 23.79
N TRP A 472 19.62 -2.82 23.34
CA TRP A 472 20.13 -3.87 24.22
C TRP A 472 21.11 -3.38 25.31
N LYS A 473 21.85 -2.28 25.00
CA LYS A 473 22.80 -1.64 25.93
C LYS A 473 22.13 -0.56 26.79
N ASN A 474 21.02 0.03 26.33
CA ASN A 474 20.42 1.23 26.89
C ASN A 474 19.10 0.99 27.65
N GLU A 475 18.45 -0.16 27.49
CA GLU A 475 17.15 -0.47 28.11
C GLU A 475 17.12 -0.39 29.65
N ARG A 476 18.27 -0.57 30.31
CA ARG A 476 18.41 -0.57 31.77
C ARG A 476 19.07 0.69 32.32
N GLY A 477 19.33 1.68 31.44
CA GLY A 477 19.95 2.95 31.78
C GLY A 477 18.96 4.07 32.09
N ASN A 478 19.42 5.31 31.98
CA ASN A 478 18.61 6.53 32.17
C ASN A 478 17.75 6.89 30.94
N LEU A 479 17.77 6.07 29.91
CA LEU A 479 16.98 6.25 28.71
C LEU A 479 15.56 5.68 28.95
N ASN A 480 14.53 6.44 28.60
CA ASN A 480 13.14 5.94 28.60
C ASN A 480 12.92 5.06 27.37
N ALA A 481 13.20 3.75 27.48
CA ALA A 481 13.12 2.81 26.38
C ALA A 481 11.67 2.52 25.89
N ASP A 482 10.66 2.98 26.61
CA ASP A 482 9.27 2.91 26.12
C ASP A 482 8.95 4.03 25.11
N LYS A 483 9.73 5.12 25.14
CA LYS A 483 9.53 6.29 24.28
C LYS A 483 10.68 6.55 23.33
N ILE A 484 11.89 6.07 23.63
CA ILE A 484 13.10 6.31 22.84
C ILE A 484 13.55 5.04 22.15
N PHE A 485 13.88 5.15 20.87
CA PHE A 485 14.53 4.09 20.10
C PHE A 485 15.80 4.63 19.46
N ALA A 486 16.92 3.90 19.59
CA ALA A 486 18.20 4.30 19.03
C ALA A 486 18.87 3.13 18.29
N TYR A 487 19.44 3.43 17.13
CA TYR A 487 20.11 2.43 16.29
C TYR A 487 21.17 3.07 15.39
N LEU A 488 22.04 2.24 14.86
CA LEU A 488 23.03 2.63 13.86
C LEU A 488 22.69 2.05 12.50
N ARG A 489 22.96 2.81 11.46
CA ARG A 489 23.09 2.32 10.09
C ARG A 489 24.49 2.63 9.62
N TYR A 490 25.17 1.67 9.02
CA TYR A 490 26.56 1.87 8.66
C TYR A 490 26.99 1.12 7.41
N THR A 491 27.92 1.73 6.70
CA THR A 491 28.75 1.15 5.64
C THR A 491 30.21 1.34 6.01
N GLU A 492 31.14 0.86 5.20
CA GLU A 492 32.57 1.16 5.39
C GLU A 492 32.84 2.68 5.39
N LYS A 493 32.13 3.43 4.57
CA LYS A 493 32.39 4.86 4.31
C LYS A 493 31.59 5.82 5.20
N GLU A 494 30.42 5.44 5.66
CA GLU A 494 29.52 6.32 6.40
C GLU A 494 28.87 5.57 7.56
N LYS A 495 28.82 6.20 8.73
CA LYS A 495 28.15 5.71 9.93
C LYS A 495 27.14 6.73 10.37
N LEU A 496 25.91 6.30 10.54
CA LEU A 496 24.76 7.12 10.94
C LEU A 496 24.18 6.59 12.26
N LEU A 497 23.98 7.50 13.20
CA LEU A 497 23.26 7.24 14.44
C LEU A 497 21.87 7.87 14.34
N PHE A 498 20.85 7.07 14.60
CA PHE A 498 19.46 7.49 14.68
C PHE A 498 19.00 7.41 16.13
N VAL A 499 18.39 8.51 16.62
CA VAL A 499 17.74 8.58 17.93
C VAL A 499 16.34 9.12 17.71
N LEU A 500 15.33 8.37 18.09
CA LEU A 500 13.91 8.69 17.86
C LEU A 500 13.21 8.88 19.20
N ASN A 501 12.41 9.95 19.32
CA ASN A 501 11.55 10.20 20.46
C ASN A 501 10.09 10.11 20.04
N PHE A 502 9.38 9.11 20.55
CA PHE A 502 7.95 8.89 20.35
C PHE A 502 7.08 9.49 21.47
N ASP A 503 7.68 10.21 22.42
CA ASP A 503 6.95 10.98 23.41
C ASP A 503 6.46 12.30 22.77
N PHE A 504 5.17 12.55 22.81
CA PHE A 504 4.57 13.73 22.19
C PHE A 504 4.64 14.98 23.07
N GLU A 505 5.00 14.85 24.34
CA GLU A 505 4.91 15.90 25.33
C GLU A 505 6.25 16.30 25.91
N HIS A 506 7.20 15.35 26.04
CA HIS A 506 8.40 15.58 26.81
C HIS A 506 9.69 15.53 25.98
N THR A 507 10.56 16.49 26.28
CA THR A 507 11.97 16.43 25.89
C THR A 507 12.69 15.41 26.77
N HIS A 508 13.45 14.51 26.16
CA HIS A 508 14.26 13.55 26.89
C HIS A 508 15.76 13.91 26.81
N SER A 509 16.41 13.95 27.98
CA SER A 509 17.86 14.16 28.09
C SER A 509 18.49 12.97 28.82
N PHE A 510 19.45 12.33 28.17
CA PHE A 510 20.10 11.11 28.66
C PHE A 510 21.49 10.92 28.09
N ARG A 511 22.22 9.93 28.59
CA ARG A 511 23.47 9.45 28.01
C ARG A 511 23.19 8.19 27.19
N LEU A 512 23.47 8.23 25.89
CA LEU A 512 23.33 7.09 24.99
C LEU A 512 24.63 6.29 24.96
N HIS A 513 24.61 5.06 25.40
CA HIS A 513 25.79 4.18 25.41
C HIS A 513 25.91 3.46 24.07
N ILE A 514 26.97 3.81 23.32
CA ILE A 514 27.44 3.08 22.14
C ILE A 514 28.61 2.22 22.61
N GLY A 515 28.36 0.92 22.82
CA GLY A 515 29.40 0.03 23.38
C GLY A 515 30.58 -0.21 22.41
N GLU A 516 31.74 -0.62 22.93
CA GLU A 516 32.90 -1.00 22.11
C GLU A 516 32.56 -1.97 20.98
N HIS A 517 31.73 -2.97 21.27
CA HIS A 517 31.27 -3.94 20.26
C HIS A 517 30.59 -3.27 19.06
N ALA A 518 29.81 -2.21 19.28
CA ALA A 518 29.16 -1.48 18.18
C ALA A 518 30.21 -0.78 17.29
N PHE A 519 31.21 -0.10 17.90
CA PHE A 519 32.28 0.56 17.15
C PHE A 519 33.12 -0.47 16.39
N GLN A 520 33.51 -1.58 17.04
CA GLN A 520 34.25 -2.67 16.38
C GLN A 520 33.46 -3.26 15.20
N THR A 521 32.16 -3.48 15.37
CA THR A 521 31.28 -4.00 14.31
C THR A 521 31.20 -3.04 13.12
N MET A 522 31.21 -1.73 13.37
CA MET A 522 31.23 -0.71 12.30
C MET A 522 32.65 -0.52 11.69
N GLY A 523 33.67 -1.18 12.21
CA GLY A 523 35.07 -0.94 11.81
C GLY A 523 35.56 0.47 12.18
N SER A 524 35.11 0.98 13.33
CA SER A 524 35.42 2.35 13.77
C SER A 524 36.48 2.37 14.89
N PRO A 525 37.30 3.44 15.00
CA PRO A 525 38.31 3.57 16.07
C PRO A 525 37.67 3.58 17.46
N LEU A 526 38.43 3.09 18.46
CA LEU A 526 38.08 3.17 19.87
C LEU A 526 38.86 4.31 20.60
N GLU A 527 39.73 5.00 19.89
CA GLU A 527 40.57 6.09 20.40
C GLU A 527 40.38 7.34 19.52
N GLY A 528 40.84 8.48 19.99
CA GLY A 528 40.77 9.77 19.27
C GLY A 528 39.50 10.55 19.61
N THR A 529 39.06 11.38 18.68
CA THR A 529 37.89 12.27 18.84
C THR A 529 36.81 11.86 17.89
N LEU A 530 35.59 11.63 18.43
CA LEU A 530 34.36 11.43 17.67
C LEU A 530 33.72 12.77 17.34
N TYR A 531 33.56 13.08 16.08
CA TYR A 531 32.75 14.21 15.57
C TYR A 531 31.37 13.73 15.20
N ILE A 532 30.37 14.47 15.62
CA ILE A 532 28.96 14.23 15.25
C ILE A 532 28.43 15.44 14.50
N SER A 533 27.68 15.21 13.42
CA SER A 533 26.96 16.26 12.69
C SER A 533 25.54 15.82 12.44
N GLU A 534 24.56 16.63 12.85
CA GLU A 534 23.14 16.37 12.60
C GLU A 534 22.83 16.65 11.13
N LEU A 535 22.04 15.78 10.48
CA LEU A 535 21.85 15.79 9.03
C LEU A 535 20.44 16.18 8.60
N PHE A 536 19.46 16.21 9.50
CA PHE A 536 18.06 16.24 9.09
C PHE A 536 17.28 17.47 9.58
N GLU A 537 17.43 17.86 10.87
CA GLU A 537 16.59 18.91 11.46
C GLU A 537 17.36 20.21 11.75
N LYS A 538 18.64 20.15 12.09
CA LYS A 538 19.43 21.31 12.53
C LYS A 538 20.89 21.20 12.09
N ASP A 539 21.49 22.33 11.73
CA ASP A 539 22.94 22.43 11.61
C ASP A 539 23.59 22.39 13.00
N PHE A 540 23.91 21.20 13.46
CA PHE A 540 24.54 20.96 14.73
C PHE A 540 25.80 20.12 14.51
N VAL A 541 26.92 20.56 15.05
CA VAL A 541 28.19 19.82 15.05
C VAL A 541 28.77 19.89 16.44
N ASP A 542 29.19 18.75 16.95
CA ASP A 542 29.88 18.64 18.24
C ASP A 542 30.95 17.55 18.18
N ASN A 543 31.83 17.49 19.21
CA ASN A 543 32.87 16.47 19.27
C ASN A 543 33.13 16.01 20.72
N PHE A 544 33.52 14.75 20.87
CA PHE A 544 33.72 14.08 22.14
C PHE A 544 34.97 13.20 22.08
N SER A 545 35.72 13.11 23.17
CA SER A 545 36.79 12.10 23.23
C SER A 545 36.15 10.69 23.23
N MET A 546 36.80 9.76 22.54
CA MET A 546 36.31 8.37 22.53
C MET A 546 36.29 7.75 23.92
N ASP A 547 37.26 8.12 24.78
CA ASP A 547 37.29 7.66 26.17
C ASP A 547 36.04 8.12 26.95
N GLU A 548 35.60 9.37 26.76
CA GLU A 548 34.36 9.88 27.37
C GLU A 548 33.12 9.13 26.82
N VAL A 549 33.04 8.96 25.51
CA VAL A 549 31.91 8.26 24.88
C VAL A 549 31.78 6.82 25.35
N LEU A 550 32.90 6.11 25.45
CA LEU A 550 32.94 4.72 25.90
C LEU A 550 32.58 4.57 27.39
N ARG A 551 33.08 5.49 28.25
CA ARG A 551 32.79 5.44 29.70
C ARG A 551 31.42 5.98 30.06
N ASN A 552 31.06 7.15 29.56
CA ASN A 552 29.91 7.93 30.03
C ASN A 552 28.73 7.93 29.04
N GLY A 553 28.91 7.47 27.80
CA GLY A 553 27.96 7.58 26.73
C GLY A 553 27.88 8.98 26.09
N LEU A 554 27.25 9.08 24.95
CA LEU A 554 27.03 10.32 24.20
C LEU A 554 25.89 11.12 24.83
N PRO A 555 26.03 12.41 25.18
CA PRO A 555 24.96 13.22 25.72
C PRO A 555 23.95 13.53 24.61
N ILE A 556 22.69 13.18 24.83
CA ILE A 556 21.57 13.41 23.90
C ILE A 556 20.51 14.25 24.60
N SER A 557 20.01 15.27 23.90
CA SER A 557 18.78 15.98 24.25
C SER A 557 17.90 16.03 23.02
N ILE A 558 16.73 15.39 23.09
CA ILE A 558 15.82 15.21 21.97
C ILE A 558 14.42 15.74 22.29
N LEU A 559 13.89 16.59 21.41
CA LEU A 559 12.58 17.21 21.53
C LEU A 559 11.43 16.19 21.42
N PRO A 560 10.20 16.55 21.87
CA PRO A 560 9.04 15.71 21.67
C PRO A 560 8.83 15.36 20.20
N ASN A 561 8.39 14.12 19.94
CA ASN A 561 8.00 13.63 18.62
C ASN A 561 9.01 13.99 17.49
N SER A 562 10.28 13.81 17.76
CA SER A 562 11.36 14.18 16.84
C SER A 562 12.38 13.07 16.66
N ALA A 563 13.29 13.27 15.74
CA ALA A 563 14.43 12.40 15.52
C ALA A 563 15.71 13.22 15.40
N LEU A 564 16.83 12.61 15.78
CA LEU A 564 18.18 13.10 15.50
C LEU A 564 18.87 12.08 14.61
N ILE A 565 19.46 12.54 13.52
CA ILE A 565 20.20 11.72 12.57
C ILE A 565 21.62 12.25 12.51
N PHE A 566 22.53 11.62 13.22
CA PHE A 566 23.92 12.05 13.27
C PHE A 566 24.80 11.25 12.32
N ARG A 567 25.64 11.95 11.58
CA ARG A 567 26.82 11.36 10.96
C ARG A 567 27.92 11.28 12.02
N LEU A 568 28.57 10.12 12.08
CA LEU A 568 29.71 9.87 12.98
C LEU A 568 31.01 9.85 12.17
N GLU A 569 31.97 10.66 12.56
CA GLU A 569 33.30 10.77 11.93
C GLU A 569 34.38 10.78 13.00
N TRP A 570 35.57 10.28 12.70
CA TRP A 570 36.72 10.19 13.63
C TRP A 570 37.90 10.95 13.09
N ARG A 571 38.62 11.65 13.99
CA ARG A 571 39.91 12.32 13.73
C ARG A 571 40.89 12.07 14.85
#